data_30894043128b032daf6a5990c79f79d5
#
_entry.id   30894043128b032daf6a5990c79f79d5
#
_cell.length_a   1.000
_cell.length_b   1.000
_cell.length_c   1.000
_cell.angle_alpha   90.00
_cell.angle_beta   90.00
_cell.angle_gamma   90.00
#
_symmetry.space_group_name_H-M   'P 1'
#
loop_
_entity.id
_entity.type
_entity.pdbx_description
1 polymer ?
#
loop_
_entity_poly.entity_id
_entity_poly.type
_entity_poly.pdbx_seq_one_letter_code
_entity_poly.pdbx_strand_id
1 'polypeptide(L)'
;MKKKCFKKSYKNTLLYFHKNYITVENTNHSGRFADTIIMHDCEHPIMKEHAKICTKNGGDILEVGFGMGISAGYIQSGSIKSHTIIENHFQIADRARDWAADKPNVTIIEGDWRDVYLEKKLKKYDGIFLDPNDIMGSEKMFIDPPFTITKPGCILTFYNGINRSDVHRGYKENENPEVLKIPGTEFRSFKWKQDTLFWGLHQGEIYFLPKKVF
;
A
#
# COMPACT_ATOMS: atom_id res chain seq x y z
N MET A 1 25.19 8.01 -30.09
CA MET A 1 24.40 8.75 -29.09
C MET A 1 23.27 7.88 -28.61
N LYS A 2 23.33 7.33 -27.37
CA LYS A 2 22.22 6.56 -26.79
C LYS A 2 21.17 7.58 -26.34
N LYS A 3 19.97 7.55 -26.95
CA LYS A 3 18.81 8.30 -26.46
C LYS A 3 18.52 7.86 -25.04
N LYS A 4 18.76 8.73 -24.03
CA LYS A 4 18.24 8.57 -22.69
C LYS A 4 16.71 8.61 -22.82
N CYS A 5 16.08 7.44 -22.76
CA CYS A 5 14.64 7.36 -22.57
C CYS A 5 14.36 7.86 -21.15
N PHE A 6 13.87 9.08 -21.01
CA PHE A 6 13.35 9.59 -19.75
C PHE A 6 12.10 8.74 -19.45
N LYS A 7 12.22 7.76 -18.55
CA LYS A 7 11.06 7.12 -17.97
C LYS A 7 10.26 8.23 -17.31
N LYS A 8 9.08 8.52 -17.84
CA LYS A 8 8.12 9.44 -17.21
C LYS A 8 7.88 8.91 -15.80
N SER A 9 8.12 9.70 -14.78
CA SER A 9 7.86 9.29 -13.40
C SER A 9 6.38 8.94 -13.25
N TYR A 10 6.03 7.88 -12.52
CA TYR A 10 4.65 7.48 -12.20
C TYR A 10 3.78 8.70 -11.82
N LYS A 11 4.30 9.56 -10.96
CA LYS A 11 3.66 10.81 -10.53
C LYS A 11 3.10 11.68 -11.68
N ASN A 12 3.70 11.61 -12.87
CA ASN A 12 3.36 12.46 -14.02
C ASN A 12 2.72 11.68 -15.18
N THR A 13 2.29 10.43 -14.96
CA THR A 13 1.55 9.65 -15.96
C THR A 13 0.06 9.95 -15.84
N LEU A 14 -0.70 9.78 -16.92
CA LEU A 14 -2.16 9.84 -16.84
C LEU A 14 -2.71 8.50 -16.36
N LEU A 15 -3.68 8.56 -15.46
CA LEU A 15 -4.42 7.40 -15.00
C LEU A 15 -5.82 7.39 -15.56
N TYR A 16 -6.29 6.20 -15.89
CA TYR A 16 -7.65 5.95 -16.33
C TYR A 16 -8.39 5.16 -15.26
N PHE A 17 -9.51 5.71 -14.80
CA PHE A 17 -10.31 5.14 -13.73
C PHE A 17 -11.47 4.36 -14.34
N HIS A 18 -11.46 3.06 -14.15
CA HIS A 18 -12.52 2.14 -14.54
C HIS A 18 -13.38 1.79 -13.32
N LYS A 19 -14.49 1.06 -13.55
CA LYS A 19 -15.37 0.66 -12.46
C LYS A 19 -14.66 -0.17 -11.40
N ASN A 20 -13.82 -1.11 -11.82
CA ASN A 20 -13.23 -2.14 -10.95
C ASN A 20 -11.70 -2.07 -10.87
N TYR A 21 -11.05 -1.15 -11.58
CA TYR A 21 -9.59 -1.05 -11.62
C TYR A 21 -9.10 0.32 -12.08
N ILE A 22 -7.83 0.60 -11.84
CA ILE A 22 -7.14 1.79 -12.34
C ILE A 22 -5.99 1.34 -13.24
N THR A 23 -5.86 1.96 -14.42
CA THR A 23 -4.75 1.74 -15.34
C THR A 23 -3.90 3.00 -15.48
N VAL A 24 -2.62 2.80 -15.79
CA VAL A 24 -1.71 3.87 -16.17
C VAL A 24 -1.66 3.99 -17.69
N GLU A 25 -1.45 5.21 -18.21
CA GLU A 25 -1.18 5.43 -19.63
C GLU A 25 -0.01 4.56 -20.08
N ASN A 26 -0.28 3.66 -21.04
CA ASN A 26 0.74 2.76 -21.54
C ASN A 26 1.74 3.52 -22.43
N THR A 27 2.89 3.87 -21.87
CA THR A 27 3.98 4.52 -22.60
C THR A 27 4.93 3.51 -23.26
N ASN A 28 4.77 2.21 -22.99
CA ASN A 28 5.56 1.13 -23.57
C ASN A 28 4.61 0.17 -24.32
N HIS A 29 4.82 0.01 -25.62
CA HIS A 29 4.01 -0.83 -26.51
C HIS A 29 4.12 -2.35 -26.25
N SER A 30 4.25 -2.78 -24.99
CA SER A 30 4.35 -4.20 -24.65
C SER A 30 3.05 -4.98 -24.81
N GLY A 31 1.93 -4.30 -25.02
CA GLY A 31 0.64 -4.92 -25.39
C GLY A 31 -0.01 -5.80 -24.31
N ARG A 32 0.57 -5.90 -23.12
CA ARG A 32 0.02 -6.69 -22.02
C ARG A 32 -0.85 -5.80 -21.13
N PHE A 33 -2.15 -6.02 -21.18
CA PHE A 33 -3.14 -5.27 -20.37
C PHE A 33 -2.85 -5.33 -18.86
N ALA A 34 -2.34 -6.45 -18.37
CA ALA A 34 -1.98 -6.64 -16.95
C ALA A 34 -0.85 -5.71 -16.48
N ASP A 35 0.09 -5.35 -17.36
CA ASP A 35 1.24 -4.51 -17.00
C ASP A 35 0.87 -3.02 -16.84
N THR A 36 -0.37 -2.64 -17.12
CA THR A 36 -0.88 -1.26 -17.03
C THR A 36 -1.78 -1.02 -15.83
N ILE A 37 -2.23 -2.08 -15.16
CA ILE A 37 -3.10 -1.94 -14.00
C ILE A 37 -2.27 -1.69 -12.76
N ILE A 38 -2.68 -0.68 -12.01
CA ILE A 38 -2.02 -0.28 -10.75
C ILE A 38 -2.83 -0.66 -9.51
N MET A 39 -4.12 -0.91 -9.67
CA MET A 39 -4.99 -1.39 -8.60
C MET A 39 -6.26 -2.03 -9.17
N HIS A 40 -6.81 -3.02 -8.49
CA HIS A 40 -8.03 -3.73 -8.86
C HIS A 40 -8.89 -4.09 -7.64
N ASP A 41 -10.21 -4.12 -7.81
CA ASP A 41 -11.17 -4.41 -6.73
C ASP A 41 -11.06 -5.83 -6.15
N CYS A 42 -10.44 -6.76 -6.86
CA CYS A 42 -10.17 -8.10 -6.32
C CYS A 42 -9.27 -8.08 -5.06
N GLU A 43 -8.60 -6.96 -4.78
CA GLU A 43 -7.75 -6.79 -3.59
C GLU A 43 -8.55 -6.53 -2.29
N HIS A 44 -9.87 -6.33 -2.39
CA HIS A 44 -10.74 -6.12 -1.21
C HIS A 44 -10.46 -7.05 -0.03
N PRO A 45 -10.29 -8.38 -0.21
CA PRO A 45 -10.08 -9.29 0.92
C PRO A 45 -8.79 -9.01 1.70
N ILE A 46 -7.67 -8.75 1.00
CA ILE A 46 -6.38 -8.48 1.66
C ILE A 46 -6.33 -7.07 2.24
N MET A 47 -6.87 -6.06 1.54
CA MET A 47 -6.96 -4.70 2.05
C MET A 47 -7.77 -4.63 3.34
N LYS A 48 -8.86 -5.41 3.44
CA LYS A 48 -9.64 -5.57 4.67
C LYS A 48 -8.81 -6.12 5.82
N GLU A 49 -7.96 -7.11 5.56
CA GLU A 49 -7.12 -7.71 6.60
C GLU A 49 -5.98 -6.75 7.03
N HIS A 50 -5.36 -6.03 6.10
CA HIS A 50 -4.39 -4.98 6.44
C HIS A 50 -5.03 -3.89 7.31
N ALA A 51 -6.21 -3.41 6.93
CA ALA A 51 -6.96 -2.44 7.74
C ALA A 51 -7.21 -2.94 9.15
N LYS A 52 -7.68 -4.19 9.34
CA LYS A 52 -7.86 -4.79 10.66
C LYS A 52 -6.57 -4.87 11.47
N ILE A 53 -5.43 -5.13 10.81
CA ILE A 53 -4.13 -5.22 11.49
C ILE A 53 -3.72 -3.84 12.00
N CYS A 54 -3.69 -2.82 11.15
CA CYS A 54 -3.21 -1.49 11.54
C CYS A 54 -4.19 -0.75 12.48
N THR A 55 -5.49 -1.03 12.42
CA THR A 55 -6.49 -0.38 13.30
C THR A 55 -6.75 -1.13 14.60
N LYS A 56 -6.05 -2.23 14.88
CA LYS A 56 -6.31 -3.09 16.05
C LYS A 56 -6.33 -2.32 17.38
N ASN A 57 -5.46 -1.34 17.52
CA ASN A 57 -5.35 -0.52 18.74
C ASN A 57 -6.16 0.78 18.65
N GLY A 58 -6.87 1.02 17.54
CA GLY A 58 -7.52 2.30 17.28
C GLY A 58 -6.50 3.44 17.16
N GLY A 59 -6.90 4.66 17.55
CA GLY A 59 -6.02 5.82 17.63
C GLY A 59 -5.75 6.51 16.29
N ASP A 60 -4.54 7.05 16.14
CA ASP A 60 -4.12 7.78 14.95
C ASP A 60 -3.53 6.80 13.92
N ILE A 61 -4.09 6.76 12.72
CA ILE A 61 -3.68 5.85 11.64
C ILE A 61 -3.02 6.60 10.50
N LEU A 62 -1.93 6.05 9.99
CA LEU A 62 -1.29 6.49 8.74
C LEU A 62 -1.49 5.43 7.66
N GLU A 63 -1.95 5.87 6.50
CA GLU A 63 -1.99 5.08 5.27
C GLU A 63 -1.09 5.72 4.22
N VAL A 64 -0.30 4.93 3.53
CA VAL A 64 0.52 5.37 2.40
C VAL A 64 0.07 4.66 1.14
N GLY A 65 -0.42 5.44 0.18
CA GLY A 65 -1.12 4.97 -1.01
C GLY A 65 -2.63 4.87 -0.78
N PHE A 66 -3.40 5.60 -1.59
CA PHE A 66 -4.88 5.58 -1.54
C PHE A 66 -5.49 4.64 -2.58
N GLY A 67 -4.94 4.67 -3.79
CA GLY A 67 -5.41 3.88 -4.92
C GLY A 67 -6.90 4.07 -5.20
N MET A 68 -7.69 3.00 -5.03
CA MET A 68 -9.15 3.03 -5.16
C MET A 68 -9.88 3.38 -3.86
N GLY A 69 -9.15 3.61 -2.75
CA GLY A 69 -9.72 3.87 -1.43
C GLY A 69 -10.29 2.63 -0.73
N ILE A 70 -9.92 1.44 -1.18
CA ILE A 70 -10.44 0.19 -0.62
C ILE A 70 -9.99 0.02 0.84
N SER A 71 -8.68 0.10 1.09
CA SER A 71 -8.09 0.06 2.43
C SER A 71 -8.59 1.21 3.29
N ALA A 72 -8.62 2.43 2.72
CA ALA A 72 -9.11 3.63 3.39
C ALA A 72 -10.54 3.47 3.89
N GLY A 73 -11.43 2.88 3.09
CA GLY A 73 -12.81 2.56 3.50
C GLY A 73 -12.87 1.59 4.68
N TYR A 74 -12.05 0.54 4.67
CA TYR A 74 -11.98 -0.41 5.78
C TYR A 74 -11.35 0.18 7.04
N ILE A 75 -10.31 1.03 6.90
CA ILE A 75 -9.71 1.75 8.02
C ILE A 75 -10.74 2.66 8.68
N GLN A 76 -11.51 3.43 7.89
CA GLN A 76 -12.57 4.32 8.39
C GLN A 76 -13.75 3.58 9.03
N SER A 77 -13.98 2.32 8.69
CA SER A 77 -14.99 1.50 9.36
C SER A 77 -14.56 1.04 10.76
N GLY A 78 -13.30 1.24 11.13
CA GLY A 78 -12.76 0.90 12.45
C GLY A 78 -12.96 2.02 13.47
N SER A 79 -12.77 1.70 14.76
CA SER A 79 -12.78 2.68 15.87
C SER A 79 -11.45 3.44 15.91
N ILE A 80 -11.27 4.44 15.07
CA ILE A 80 -10.04 5.23 14.97
C ILE A 80 -10.28 6.69 15.35
N LYS A 81 -9.22 7.37 15.80
CA LYS A 81 -9.26 8.79 16.16
C LYS A 81 -9.04 9.68 14.95
N SER A 82 -8.04 9.37 14.15
CA SER A 82 -7.73 10.12 12.93
C SER A 82 -7.09 9.22 11.89
N HIS A 83 -7.19 9.63 10.63
CA HIS A 83 -6.64 8.94 9.48
C HIS A 83 -5.87 9.92 8.60
N THR A 84 -4.56 9.77 8.52
CA THR A 84 -3.71 10.51 7.59
C THR A 84 -3.41 9.63 6.40
N ILE A 85 -3.63 10.13 5.19
CA ILE A 85 -3.37 9.41 3.94
C ILE A 85 -2.33 10.19 3.14
N ILE A 86 -1.24 9.55 2.75
CA ILE A 86 -0.22 10.12 1.85
C ILE A 86 -0.40 9.48 0.48
N GLU A 87 -0.58 10.31 -0.54
CA GLU A 87 -0.74 9.86 -1.92
C GLU A 87 0.17 10.66 -2.85
N ASN A 88 0.93 9.96 -3.67
CA ASN A 88 1.93 10.59 -4.54
C ASN A 88 1.34 11.06 -5.87
N HIS A 89 0.31 10.39 -6.38
CA HIS A 89 -0.27 10.69 -7.69
C HIS A 89 -1.40 11.71 -7.58
N PHE A 90 -1.28 12.85 -8.25
CA PHE A 90 -2.22 13.97 -8.13
C PHE A 90 -3.68 13.59 -8.42
N GLN A 91 -3.96 12.79 -9.48
CA GLN A 91 -5.33 12.38 -9.81
C GLN A 91 -5.95 11.48 -8.73
N ILE A 92 -5.12 10.64 -8.06
CA ILE A 92 -5.58 9.81 -6.96
C ILE A 92 -5.75 10.67 -5.71
N ALA A 93 -4.85 11.61 -5.45
CA ALA A 93 -4.96 12.55 -4.32
C ALA A 93 -6.21 13.41 -4.40
N ASP A 94 -6.59 13.88 -5.60
CA ASP A 94 -7.86 14.60 -5.81
C ASP A 94 -9.06 13.73 -5.44
N ARG A 95 -9.11 12.48 -5.92
CA ARG A 95 -10.17 11.53 -5.54
C ARG A 95 -10.19 11.22 -4.05
N ALA A 96 -9.02 11.15 -3.43
CA ALA A 96 -8.92 10.97 -1.97
C ALA A 96 -9.49 12.18 -1.22
N ARG A 97 -9.28 13.40 -1.70
CA ARG A 97 -9.87 14.62 -1.12
C ARG A 97 -11.40 14.62 -1.26
N ASP A 98 -11.91 14.26 -2.44
CA ASP A 98 -13.36 14.14 -2.66
C ASP A 98 -13.97 13.08 -1.74
N TRP A 99 -13.32 11.92 -1.61
CA TRP A 99 -13.75 10.85 -0.71
C TRP A 99 -13.70 11.28 0.77
N ALA A 100 -12.75 12.14 1.14
CA ALA A 100 -12.57 12.62 2.52
C ALA A 100 -13.48 13.81 2.89
N ALA A 101 -14.20 14.41 1.94
CA ALA A 101 -14.92 15.67 2.13
C ALA A 101 -15.95 15.67 3.29
N ASP A 102 -16.54 14.51 3.57
CA ASP A 102 -17.51 14.30 4.66
C ASP A 102 -16.88 13.63 5.92
N LYS A 103 -15.55 13.48 5.96
CA LYS A 103 -14.82 12.76 7.01
C LYS A 103 -13.86 13.69 7.78
N PRO A 104 -14.33 14.36 8.85
CA PRO A 104 -13.55 15.40 9.54
C PRO A 104 -12.28 14.87 10.21
N ASN A 105 -12.16 13.56 10.41
CA ASN A 105 -10.99 12.90 10.98
C ASN A 105 -9.96 12.44 9.94
N VAL A 106 -10.18 12.74 8.64
CA VAL A 106 -9.26 12.37 7.55
C VAL A 106 -8.42 13.57 7.11
N THR A 107 -7.14 13.34 6.89
CA THR A 107 -6.20 14.32 6.32
C THR A 107 -5.51 13.72 5.12
N ILE A 108 -5.58 14.36 3.96
CA ILE A 108 -4.89 13.96 2.73
C ILE A 108 -3.63 14.80 2.57
N ILE A 109 -2.48 14.14 2.38
CA ILE A 109 -1.18 14.75 2.08
C ILE A 109 -0.77 14.26 0.69
N GLU A 110 -0.73 15.18 -0.28
CA GLU A 110 -0.18 14.87 -1.60
C GLU A 110 1.33 14.97 -1.58
N GLY A 111 2.03 13.90 -1.97
CA GLY A 111 3.48 13.86 -2.04
C GLY A 111 4.06 12.46 -1.99
N ASP A 112 5.35 12.36 -2.28
CA ASP A 112 6.10 11.13 -2.00
C ASP A 112 6.22 10.96 -0.47
N TRP A 113 5.81 9.81 0.03
CA TRP A 113 5.79 9.54 1.48
C TRP A 113 7.18 9.66 2.12
N ARG A 114 8.26 9.40 1.37
CA ARG A 114 9.64 9.53 1.83
C ARG A 114 10.00 10.99 2.08
N ASP A 115 9.59 11.87 1.15
CA ASP A 115 9.81 13.31 1.29
C ASP A 115 9.00 13.87 2.45
N VAL A 116 7.70 13.49 2.54
CA VAL A 116 6.81 13.89 3.63
C VAL A 116 7.36 13.45 4.99
N TYR A 117 7.92 12.23 5.08
CA TYR A 117 8.56 11.71 6.28
C TYR A 117 9.82 12.51 6.65
N LEU A 118 10.71 12.76 5.68
CA LEU A 118 11.97 13.50 5.89
C LEU A 118 11.73 14.95 6.28
N GLU A 119 10.68 15.58 5.76
CA GLU A 119 10.31 16.96 6.09
C GLU A 119 9.70 17.09 7.49
N LYS A 120 9.58 15.99 8.25
CA LYS A 120 9.02 15.93 9.62
C LYS A 120 7.61 16.50 9.73
N LYS A 121 6.81 16.37 8.68
CA LYS A 121 5.40 16.82 8.64
C LYS A 121 4.43 15.84 9.32
N LEU A 122 4.93 14.67 9.73
CA LEU A 122 4.11 13.61 10.30
C LEU A 122 4.14 13.64 11.84
N LYS A 123 2.97 13.39 12.44
CA LYS A 123 2.86 13.09 13.86
C LYS A 123 3.26 11.65 14.16
N LYS A 124 3.07 11.20 15.39
CA LYS A 124 3.20 9.79 15.76
C LYS A 124 1.87 9.06 15.64
N TYR A 125 1.92 7.79 15.18
CA TYR A 125 0.75 6.97 14.87
C TYR A 125 0.68 5.72 15.73
N ASP A 126 -0.55 5.23 15.94
CA ASP A 126 -0.86 3.97 16.61
C ASP A 126 -0.91 2.80 15.64
N GLY A 127 -1.20 3.09 14.37
CA GLY A 127 -1.19 2.11 13.29
C GLY A 127 -0.71 2.70 11.98
N ILE A 128 -0.02 1.89 11.18
CA ILE A 128 0.53 2.30 9.87
C ILE A 128 0.25 1.19 8.85
N PHE A 129 -0.32 1.57 7.72
CA PHE A 129 -0.42 0.72 6.53
C PHE A 129 0.36 1.34 5.38
N LEU A 130 1.27 0.55 4.78
CA LEU A 130 2.09 0.98 3.65
C LEU A 130 1.73 0.18 2.41
N ASP A 131 1.25 0.88 1.40
CA ASP A 131 0.95 0.35 0.08
C ASP A 131 1.38 1.33 -1.03
N PRO A 132 2.61 1.86 -0.98
CA PRO A 132 3.10 2.68 -2.07
C PRO A 132 3.48 1.81 -3.27
N ASN A 133 3.30 2.34 -4.47
CA ASN A 133 3.68 1.66 -5.71
C ASN A 133 5.18 1.31 -5.81
N ASP A 134 6.01 1.92 -4.97
CA ASP A 134 7.46 1.66 -4.85
C ASP A 134 7.87 1.70 -3.38
N ILE A 135 7.78 0.56 -2.71
CA ILE A 135 8.23 0.39 -1.33
C ILE A 135 9.65 -0.17 -1.25
N MET A 136 10.09 -0.88 -2.29
CA MET A 136 11.39 -1.53 -2.33
C MET A 136 12.54 -0.51 -2.30
N GLY A 137 13.60 -0.81 -1.56
CA GLY A 137 14.74 0.09 -1.36
C GLY A 137 14.53 1.14 -0.26
N SER A 138 13.35 1.16 0.37
CA SER A 138 13.04 2.07 1.49
C SER A 138 13.23 1.44 2.87
N GLU A 139 13.76 0.20 2.93
CA GLU A 139 13.91 -0.59 4.16
C GLU A 139 14.68 0.16 5.25
N LYS A 140 15.69 0.93 4.86
CA LYS A 140 16.48 1.73 5.79
C LYS A 140 15.65 2.75 6.57
N MET A 141 14.58 3.27 5.98
CA MET A 141 13.69 4.23 6.64
C MET A 141 12.91 3.62 7.81
N PHE A 142 12.78 2.28 7.83
CA PHE A 142 12.11 1.54 8.89
C PHE A 142 13.06 0.95 9.93
N ILE A 143 14.37 0.98 9.65
CA ILE A 143 15.38 0.28 10.46
C ILE A 143 16.31 1.28 11.14
N ASP A 144 16.79 2.32 10.40
CA ASP A 144 17.83 3.23 10.86
C ASP A 144 17.68 4.65 10.27
N PRO A 145 17.46 5.68 11.07
CA PRO A 145 17.11 5.66 12.51
C PRO A 145 15.76 5.02 12.77
N PRO A 146 15.47 4.61 14.00
CA PRO A 146 14.18 3.97 14.29
C PRO A 146 13.06 4.86 13.78
N PHE A 147 12.10 4.24 13.12
CA PHE A 147 10.96 4.89 12.48
C PHE A 147 10.25 5.82 13.47
N THR A 148 10.57 7.11 13.41
CA THR A 148 10.28 8.08 14.50
C THR A 148 8.82 8.48 14.59
N ILE A 149 7.98 8.04 13.64
CA ILE A 149 6.56 8.35 13.59
C ILE A 149 5.69 7.28 14.28
N THR A 150 6.31 6.33 15.00
CA THR A 150 5.58 5.33 15.76
C THR A 150 5.39 5.76 17.20
N LYS A 151 4.21 5.46 17.78
CA LYS A 151 4.00 5.44 19.23
C LYS A 151 4.40 4.07 19.79
N PRO A 152 4.68 3.95 21.08
CA PRO A 152 4.85 2.64 21.72
C PRO A 152 3.62 1.74 21.48
N GLY A 153 3.84 0.53 20.98
CA GLY A 153 2.78 -0.40 20.59
C GLY A 153 2.18 -0.15 19.20
N CYS A 154 2.71 0.78 18.42
CA CYS A 154 2.28 1.03 17.02
C CYS A 154 2.37 -0.25 16.21
N ILE A 155 1.34 -0.52 15.41
CA ILE A 155 1.28 -1.68 14.53
C ILE A 155 1.49 -1.23 13.09
N LEU A 156 2.58 -1.71 12.48
CA LEU A 156 2.87 -1.55 11.06
C LEU A 156 2.45 -2.81 10.30
N THR A 157 1.75 -2.62 9.20
CA THR A 157 1.55 -3.63 8.15
C THR A 157 1.84 -3.02 6.79
N PHE A 158 2.17 -3.84 5.80
CA PHE A 158 2.48 -3.36 4.46
C PHE A 158 2.05 -4.36 3.40
N TYR A 159 1.68 -3.84 2.23
CA TYR A 159 1.41 -4.67 1.07
C TYR A 159 2.74 -5.23 0.52
N ASN A 160 2.85 -6.53 0.43
CA ASN A 160 4.07 -7.20 -0.01
C ASN A 160 3.95 -7.82 -1.41
N GLY A 161 2.99 -7.33 -2.18
CA GLY A 161 2.73 -7.76 -3.54
C GLY A 161 1.93 -9.05 -3.63
N ILE A 162 1.17 -9.18 -4.70
CA ILE A 162 0.58 -10.43 -5.14
C ILE A 162 1.37 -10.83 -6.38
N ASN A 163 2.51 -11.47 -6.17
CA ASN A 163 3.26 -12.04 -7.26
C ASN A 163 2.99 -13.55 -7.29
N ARG A 164 2.64 -14.06 -8.45
CA ARG A 164 2.35 -15.49 -8.65
C ARG A 164 3.49 -16.40 -8.17
N SER A 165 4.74 -15.94 -8.29
CA SER A 165 5.90 -16.64 -7.78
C SER A 165 5.96 -16.64 -6.25
N ASP A 166 5.44 -15.62 -5.59
CA ASP A 166 5.51 -15.45 -4.15
C ASP A 166 4.41 -16.25 -3.45
N VAL A 167 3.22 -16.28 -4.04
CA VAL A 167 2.09 -17.07 -3.55
C VAL A 167 2.38 -18.57 -3.68
N HIS A 168 2.98 -19.01 -4.78
CA HIS A 168 3.30 -20.43 -5.00
C HIS A 168 4.50 -20.92 -4.19
N ARG A 169 5.43 -20.06 -3.81
CA ARG A 169 6.63 -20.45 -3.06
C ARG A 169 6.41 -20.53 -1.56
N GLY A 170 5.22 -20.16 -1.07
CA GLY A 170 4.95 -20.09 0.35
C GLY A 170 6.01 -19.20 1.01
N TYR A 171 5.68 -17.95 1.19
CA TYR A 171 6.53 -16.92 1.74
C TYR A 171 7.27 -17.39 3.00
N LYS A 172 8.48 -17.87 2.84
CA LYS A 172 9.37 -18.05 3.96
C LYS A 172 10.26 -16.81 3.98
N GLU A 173 10.31 -16.15 5.12
CA GLU A 173 11.02 -14.89 5.39
C GLU A 173 12.45 -14.85 4.79
N ASN A 174 13.07 -16.01 4.59
CA ASN A 174 14.45 -16.16 4.15
C ASN A 174 14.63 -16.53 2.66
N GLU A 175 13.56 -16.78 1.93
CA GLU A 175 13.68 -17.40 0.59
C GLU A 175 13.27 -16.45 -0.55
N ASN A 176 12.58 -15.32 -0.27
CA ASN A 176 12.22 -14.36 -1.29
C ASN A 176 13.04 -13.06 -1.15
N PRO A 177 13.95 -12.77 -2.09
CA PRO A 177 14.75 -11.54 -2.06
C PRO A 177 13.96 -10.25 -2.31
N GLU A 178 12.74 -10.36 -2.84
CA GLU A 178 11.89 -9.20 -3.18
C GLU A 178 11.01 -8.74 -2.01
N VAL A 179 11.02 -9.46 -0.90
CA VAL A 179 10.26 -9.09 0.30
C VAL A 179 10.92 -7.95 1.04
N LEU A 180 10.13 -6.98 1.44
CA LEU A 180 10.57 -5.94 2.37
C LEU A 180 10.95 -6.58 3.71
N LYS A 181 12.26 -6.63 3.99
CA LYS A 181 12.80 -7.21 5.22
C LYS A 181 12.89 -6.17 6.32
N ILE A 182 11.83 -6.04 7.10
CA ILE A 182 11.83 -5.22 8.31
C ILE A 182 12.08 -6.14 9.51
N PRO A 183 13.20 -6.01 10.24
CA PRO A 183 13.47 -6.87 11.39
C PRO A 183 12.33 -6.88 12.41
N GLY A 184 11.99 -8.06 12.94
CA GLY A 184 10.91 -8.24 13.90
C GLY A 184 9.50 -8.21 13.29
N THR A 185 9.37 -8.40 11.97
CA THR A 185 8.07 -8.58 11.33
C THR A 185 7.60 -10.03 11.49
N GLU A 186 6.37 -10.20 11.96
CA GLU A 186 5.64 -11.46 11.99
C GLU A 186 4.76 -11.57 10.75
N PHE A 187 4.60 -12.78 10.22
CA PHE A 187 3.73 -13.02 9.06
C PHE A 187 2.58 -13.95 9.45
N ARG A 188 1.35 -13.54 9.13
CA ARG A 188 0.14 -14.34 9.28
C ARG A 188 -0.34 -14.78 7.91
N SER A 189 -0.59 -16.08 7.71
CA SER A 189 -1.17 -16.59 6.48
C SER A 189 -2.63 -16.15 6.30
N PHE A 190 -2.96 -15.77 5.07
CA PHE A 190 -4.31 -15.49 4.62
C PHE A 190 -4.61 -16.36 3.41
N LYS A 191 -5.62 -17.21 3.52
CA LYS A 191 -6.02 -18.11 2.44
C LYS A 191 -7.02 -17.42 1.52
N TRP A 192 -6.72 -17.39 0.24
CA TRP A 192 -7.59 -16.84 -0.77
C TRP A 192 -8.87 -17.69 -0.89
N LYS A 193 -10.03 -17.05 -0.88
CA LYS A 193 -11.32 -17.76 -0.79
C LYS A 193 -12.01 -17.98 -2.12
N GLN A 194 -11.60 -17.29 -3.16
CA GLN A 194 -12.20 -17.36 -4.49
C GLN A 194 -11.17 -17.13 -5.58
N ASP A 195 -11.43 -17.63 -6.77
CA ASP A 195 -10.59 -17.34 -7.93
C ASP A 195 -10.71 -15.86 -8.32
N THR A 196 -9.58 -15.29 -8.70
CA THR A 196 -9.52 -13.95 -9.30
C THR A 196 -8.93 -14.05 -10.70
N LEU A 197 -9.69 -13.66 -11.70
CA LEU A 197 -9.24 -13.71 -13.09
C LEU A 197 -8.05 -12.79 -13.36
N PHE A 198 -7.93 -11.75 -12.55
CA PHE A 198 -7.05 -10.63 -12.87
C PHE A 198 -5.59 -10.88 -12.50
N TRP A 199 -5.33 -11.31 -11.27
CA TRP A 199 -3.98 -11.65 -10.80
C TRP A 199 -3.66 -13.13 -10.97
N GLY A 200 -4.60 -13.92 -11.53
CA GLY A 200 -4.47 -15.36 -11.66
C GLY A 200 -4.35 -16.07 -10.30
N LEU A 201 -4.94 -15.48 -9.26
CA LEU A 201 -5.04 -16.08 -7.94
C LEU A 201 -6.15 -17.10 -7.93
N HIS A 202 -5.84 -18.29 -7.43
CA HIS A 202 -6.80 -19.38 -7.31
C HIS A 202 -7.26 -19.58 -5.87
N GLN A 203 -8.47 -20.12 -5.71
CA GLN A 203 -8.97 -20.50 -4.40
C GLN A 203 -7.97 -21.42 -3.70
N GLY A 204 -7.58 -21.06 -2.50
CA GLY A 204 -6.65 -21.85 -1.69
C GLY A 204 -5.21 -21.33 -1.70
N GLU A 205 -4.84 -20.42 -2.58
CA GLU A 205 -3.54 -19.75 -2.54
C GLU A 205 -3.37 -18.95 -1.26
N ILE A 206 -2.12 -18.84 -0.80
CA ILE A 206 -1.80 -18.22 0.49
C ILE A 206 -1.06 -16.92 0.24
N TYR A 207 -1.60 -15.84 0.82
CA TYR A 207 -0.96 -14.55 0.96
C TYR A 207 -0.49 -14.38 2.42
N PHE A 208 0.69 -13.81 2.64
CA PHE A 208 1.22 -13.58 3.97
C PHE A 208 1.11 -12.10 4.33
N LEU A 209 0.32 -11.85 5.37
CA LEU A 209 0.07 -10.52 5.93
C LEU A 209 1.18 -10.18 6.93
N PRO A 210 2.04 -9.19 6.64
CA PRO A 210 3.08 -8.76 7.57
C PRO A 210 2.50 -7.92 8.70
N LYS A 211 3.08 -8.09 9.88
CA LYS A 211 2.77 -7.28 11.07
C LYS A 211 4.04 -7.04 11.88
N LYS A 212 4.33 -5.80 12.20
CA LYS A 212 5.39 -5.41 13.14
C LYS A 212 4.81 -4.53 14.24
N VAL A 213 5.22 -4.78 15.47
CA VAL A 213 4.89 -3.95 16.65
C VAL A 213 6.16 -3.21 17.08
N PHE A 214 6.03 -1.91 17.35
CA PHE A 214 7.11 -1.03 17.80
C PHE A 214 7.04 -0.74 19.29
#